data_a52d2aeb2322c6df3aef877f0fb03a4e
#
_entry.id   a52d2aeb2322c6df3aef877f0fb03a4e
#
_cell.length_a   1.000
_cell.length_b   1.000
_cell.length_c   1.000
_cell.angle_alpha   90.00
_cell.angle_beta   90.00
_cell.angle_gamma   90.00
#
_symmetry.space_group_name_H-M   'P 1'
#
loop_
_entity.id
_entity.type
_entity.pdbx_description
1 polymer ?
#
loop_
_entity_poly.entity_id
_entity_poly.type
_entity_poly.pdbx_seq_one_letter_code
_entity_poly.pdbx_strand_id
1 'polypeptide(L)'
;MFLCVIMKYNYAIKAEMETTMEIQMWKEILTPYDLAVEELQIKFNHIIKEYRQAGVYSPIEQVLGRVKSISSIIEKAQRRGIEIDKIQEKLFDIAGIRLICQFTEDIYTVVKLIKKRKDMTVISEKDYIKNIKESGYRSYHLIVHYEVETVKGTTIIPVEIQIRTLGMNFWAIIEHSLQYKYNGEIPAHVKERSSVRR
;
A
#
# COMPACT_ATOMS: atom_id res chain seq x y z
N MET A 1 -53.46 3.20 0.74
CA MET A 1 -52.47 4.14 0.18
C MET A 1 -51.47 4.62 1.25
N PHE A 2 -51.91 5.04 2.45
CA PHE A 2 -51.06 5.53 3.53
C PHE A 2 -50.02 4.49 4.10
N LEU A 3 -50.45 3.24 4.26
CA LEU A 3 -49.53 2.18 4.81
C LEU A 3 -48.34 1.89 3.89
N CYS A 4 -48.53 1.95 2.57
CA CYS A 4 -47.49 1.67 1.58
C CYS A 4 -46.41 2.78 1.55
N VAL A 5 -46.79 4.03 1.83
CA VAL A 5 -45.87 5.17 1.93
C VAL A 5 -45.02 5.07 3.20
N ILE A 6 -45.63 4.69 4.33
CA ILE A 6 -44.91 4.51 5.60
C ILE A 6 -43.94 3.35 5.51
N MET A 7 -44.28 2.23 4.86
CA MET A 7 -43.36 1.09 4.65
C MET A 7 -42.16 1.46 3.76
N LYS A 8 -42.39 2.20 2.67
CA LYS A 8 -41.29 2.66 1.80
C LYS A 8 -40.38 3.66 2.52
N TYR A 9 -40.94 4.56 3.36
CA TYR A 9 -40.16 5.52 4.12
C TYR A 9 -39.30 4.84 5.19
N ASN A 10 -39.86 3.85 5.92
CA ASN A 10 -39.12 3.07 6.89
C ASN A 10 -38.03 2.20 6.25
N TYR A 11 -38.25 1.66 5.04
CA TYR A 11 -37.23 0.91 4.30
C TYR A 11 -36.08 1.81 3.85
N ALA A 12 -36.37 3.04 3.39
CA ALA A 12 -35.35 4.01 2.99
C ALA A 12 -34.50 4.44 4.20
N ILE A 13 -35.13 4.77 5.34
CA ILE A 13 -34.42 5.12 6.58
C ILE A 13 -33.51 3.96 7.05
N LYS A 14 -34.02 2.73 7.00
CA LYS A 14 -33.23 1.56 7.39
C LYS A 14 -32.00 1.36 6.48
N ALA A 15 -32.16 1.51 5.16
CA ALA A 15 -31.06 1.44 4.21
C ALA A 15 -30.03 2.56 4.40
N GLU A 16 -30.44 3.79 4.69
CA GLU A 16 -29.54 4.90 5.03
C GLU A 16 -28.76 4.64 6.33
N MET A 17 -29.43 4.10 7.35
CA MET A 17 -28.79 3.75 8.62
C MET A 17 -27.76 2.62 8.44
N GLU A 18 -28.08 1.57 7.68
CA GLU A 18 -27.17 0.47 7.36
C GLU A 18 -25.93 0.99 6.61
N THR A 19 -26.12 1.82 5.59
CA THR A 19 -25.02 2.46 4.84
C THR A 19 -24.14 3.33 5.73
N THR A 20 -24.77 4.11 6.65
CA THR A 20 -24.03 4.97 7.60
C THR A 20 -23.19 4.13 8.57
N MET A 21 -23.74 3.04 9.08
CA MET A 21 -23.02 2.11 9.97
C MET A 21 -21.84 1.44 9.24
N GLU A 22 -22.01 1.02 8.00
CA GLU A 22 -20.92 0.44 7.20
C GLU A 22 -19.79 1.46 6.99
N ILE A 23 -20.12 2.69 6.62
CA ILE A 23 -19.13 3.76 6.45
C ILE A 23 -18.37 4.01 7.75
N GLN A 24 -19.07 4.07 8.88
CA GLN A 24 -18.45 4.29 10.18
C GLN A 24 -17.52 3.14 10.57
N MET A 25 -17.95 1.90 10.36
CA MET A 25 -17.14 0.71 10.58
C MET A 25 -15.83 0.75 9.76
N TRP A 26 -15.91 1.06 8.47
CA TRP A 26 -14.72 1.17 7.62
C TRP A 26 -13.78 2.30 8.05
N LYS A 27 -14.32 3.45 8.48
CA LYS A 27 -13.51 4.53 9.05
C LYS A 27 -12.74 4.07 10.28
N GLU A 28 -13.41 3.37 11.22
CA GLU A 28 -12.75 2.85 12.41
C GLU A 28 -11.66 1.82 12.09
N ILE A 29 -11.91 0.95 11.11
CA ILE A 29 -10.92 -0.04 10.65
C ILE A 29 -9.71 0.65 10.01
N LEU A 30 -9.90 1.67 9.18
CA LEU A 30 -8.83 2.26 8.37
C LEU A 30 -8.05 3.37 9.08
N THR A 31 -8.63 4.04 10.07
CA THR A 31 -7.95 5.12 10.82
C THR A 31 -6.54 4.75 11.31
N PRO A 32 -6.29 3.57 11.93
CA PRO A 32 -4.93 3.21 12.35
C PRO A 32 -3.96 3.03 11.19
N TYR A 33 -4.44 2.60 10.01
CA TYR A 33 -3.63 2.48 8.80
C TYR A 33 -3.27 3.84 8.21
N ASP A 34 -4.21 4.80 8.22
CA ASP A 34 -3.96 6.18 7.81
C ASP A 34 -2.89 6.82 8.71
N LEU A 35 -3.03 6.69 10.04
CA LEU A 35 -2.04 7.16 11.00
C LEU A 35 -0.65 6.54 10.75
N ALA A 36 -0.58 5.22 10.56
CA ALA A 36 0.69 4.54 10.26
C ALA A 36 1.36 5.10 9.00
N VAL A 37 0.57 5.35 7.94
CA VAL A 37 1.08 5.90 6.68
C VAL A 37 1.59 7.33 6.88
N GLU A 38 0.83 8.19 7.54
CA GLU A 38 1.22 9.59 7.80
C GLU A 38 2.50 9.68 8.63
N GLU A 39 2.58 8.94 9.75
CA GLU A 39 3.77 8.93 10.59
C GLU A 39 5.00 8.40 9.86
N LEU A 40 4.87 7.33 9.09
CA LEU A 40 5.98 6.77 8.34
C LEU A 40 6.43 7.69 7.21
N GLN A 41 5.50 8.40 6.54
CA GLN A 41 5.87 9.43 5.56
C GLN A 41 6.69 10.55 6.20
N ILE A 42 6.27 11.05 7.36
CA ILE A 42 7.02 12.06 8.10
C ILE A 42 8.41 11.54 8.47
N LYS A 43 8.50 10.33 9.03
CA LYS A 43 9.77 9.73 9.47
C LYS A 43 10.76 9.51 8.32
N PHE A 44 10.29 9.01 7.18
CA PHE A 44 11.18 8.81 6.01
C PHE A 44 11.57 10.14 5.35
N ASN A 45 10.66 11.12 5.28
CA ASN A 45 11.00 12.47 4.83
C ASN A 45 12.01 13.15 5.76
N HIS A 46 11.96 12.86 7.06
CA HIS A 46 12.94 13.37 8.02
C HIS A 46 14.34 12.80 7.75
N ILE A 47 14.46 11.52 7.40
CA ILE A 47 15.73 10.93 6.97
C ILE A 47 16.31 11.69 5.77
N ILE A 48 15.51 11.98 4.73
CA ILE A 48 15.96 12.77 3.58
C ILE A 48 16.49 14.14 4.04
N LYS A 49 15.76 14.79 4.94
CA LYS A 49 16.14 16.10 5.49
C LYS A 49 17.47 16.04 6.26
N GLU A 50 17.67 15.02 7.06
CA GLU A 50 18.93 14.83 7.81
C GLU A 50 20.14 14.69 6.88
N TYR A 51 20.03 13.84 5.84
CA TYR A 51 21.07 13.70 4.82
C TYR A 51 21.40 15.03 4.14
N ARG A 52 20.37 15.79 3.73
CA ARG A 52 20.54 17.11 3.10
C ARG A 52 21.20 18.14 4.02
N GLN A 53 20.80 18.17 5.30
CA GLN A 53 21.40 19.07 6.29
C GLN A 53 22.85 18.74 6.57
N ALA A 54 23.23 17.47 6.52
CA ALA A 54 24.61 17.02 6.65
C ALA A 54 25.46 17.26 5.39
N GLY A 55 24.86 17.76 4.29
CA GLY A 55 25.54 17.90 3.01
C GLY A 55 25.93 16.58 2.35
N VAL A 56 25.26 15.48 2.71
CA VAL A 56 25.52 14.11 2.23
C VAL A 56 24.41 13.66 1.28
N TYR A 57 24.78 12.84 0.31
CA TYR A 57 23.83 12.24 -0.61
C TYR A 57 22.78 11.40 0.12
N SER A 58 21.49 11.64 -0.18
CA SER A 58 20.39 10.87 0.40
C SER A 58 20.06 9.66 -0.48
N PRO A 59 19.99 8.43 0.08
CA PRO A 59 19.60 7.25 -0.68
C PRO A 59 18.09 7.23 -1.02
N ILE A 60 17.29 8.13 -0.43
CA ILE A 60 15.86 8.27 -0.71
C ILE A 60 15.63 9.61 -1.37
N GLU A 61 15.00 9.61 -2.55
CA GLU A 61 14.60 10.80 -3.29
C GLU A 61 13.19 11.25 -2.96
N GLN A 62 12.26 10.28 -2.85
CA GLN A 62 10.85 10.56 -2.64
C GLN A 62 10.19 9.51 -1.76
N VAL A 63 9.24 9.96 -0.95
CA VAL A 63 8.38 9.13 -0.10
C VAL A 63 6.94 9.32 -0.52
N LEU A 64 6.27 8.22 -0.84
CA LEU A 64 4.85 8.19 -1.17
C LEU A 64 4.15 7.21 -0.22
N GLY A 65 3.02 7.61 0.32
CA GLY A 65 2.18 6.77 1.18
C GLY A 65 0.77 6.66 0.63
N ARG A 66 0.13 5.52 0.87
CA ARG A 66 -1.28 5.34 0.56
C ARG A 66 -1.92 4.32 1.48
N VAL A 67 -3.18 4.51 1.80
CA VAL A 67 -4.07 3.45 2.27
C VAL A 67 -4.89 2.94 1.10
N LYS A 68 -5.08 1.64 1.02
CA LYS A 68 -5.85 0.98 -0.04
C LYS A 68 -7.32 1.35 0.08
N SER A 69 -7.98 1.63 -1.06
CA SER A 69 -9.42 1.91 -1.06
C SER A 69 -10.24 0.71 -0.58
N ILE A 70 -11.37 0.97 0.06
CA ILE A 70 -12.29 -0.06 0.56
C ILE A 70 -12.66 -1.05 -0.56
N SER A 71 -12.99 -0.55 -1.75
CA SER A 71 -13.30 -1.40 -2.91
C SER A 71 -12.15 -2.36 -3.25
N SER A 72 -10.90 -1.87 -3.26
CA SER A 72 -9.71 -2.71 -3.53
C SER A 72 -9.41 -3.70 -2.41
N ILE A 73 -9.76 -3.37 -1.16
CA ILE A 73 -9.64 -4.29 -0.02
C ILE A 73 -10.65 -5.43 -0.17
N ILE A 74 -11.92 -5.10 -0.43
CA ILE A 74 -13.00 -6.08 -0.61
C ILE A 74 -12.71 -7.00 -1.80
N GLU A 75 -12.34 -6.45 -2.96
CA GLU A 75 -11.98 -7.22 -4.15
C GLU A 75 -10.85 -8.21 -3.86
N LYS A 76 -9.81 -7.75 -3.15
CA LYS A 76 -8.69 -8.62 -2.79
C LYS A 76 -9.08 -9.69 -1.78
N ALA A 77 -9.92 -9.35 -0.79
CA ALA A 77 -10.43 -10.31 0.19
C ALA A 77 -11.25 -11.41 -0.50
N GLN A 78 -12.18 -11.03 -1.38
CA GLN A 78 -12.98 -11.97 -2.16
C GLN A 78 -12.11 -12.90 -3.02
N ARG A 79 -11.15 -12.36 -3.76
CA ARG A 79 -10.23 -13.14 -4.60
C ARG A 79 -9.40 -14.14 -3.80
N ARG A 80 -9.13 -13.86 -2.52
CA ARG A 80 -8.34 -14.73 -1.61
C ARG A 80 -9.19 -15.59 -0.69
N GLY A 81 -10.51 -15.48 -0.75
CA GLY A 81 -11.43 -16.20 0.17
C GLY A 81 -11.25 -15.78 1.63
N ILE A 82 -10.96 -14.48 1.87
CA ILE A 82 -10.77 -13.92 3.20
C ILE A 82 -12.09 -13.30 3.66
N GLU A 83 -12.58 -13.71 4.81
CA GLU A 83 -13.75 -13.13 5.46
C GLU A 83 -13.45 -11.70 5.94
N ILE A 84 -14.48 -10.82 5.95
CA ILE A 84 -14.31 -9.39 6.24
C ILE A 84 -13.73 -9.14 7.65
N ASP A 85 -14.14 -9.92 8.62
CA ASP A 85 -13.64 -9.85 10.01
C ASP A 85 -12.16 -10.24 10.15
N LYS A 86 -11.59 -10.98 9.18
CA LYS A 86 -10.19 -11.42 9.14
C LYS A 86 -9.29 -10.59 8.22
N ILE A 87 -9.82 -9.50 7.64
CA ILE A 87 -9.06 -8.65 6.72
C ILE A 87 -7.81 -8.09 7.39
N GLN A 88 -7.91 -7.57 8.60
CA GLN A 88 -6.80 -6.97 9.34
C GLN A 88 -5.68 -7.97 9.66
N GLU A 89 -6.03 -9.24 9.87
CA GLU A 89 -5.07 -10.31 10.17
C GLU A 89 -4.37 -10.87 8.93
N LYS A 90 -5.04 -10.84 7.76
CA LYS A 90 -4.59 -11.55 6.55
C LYS A 90 -4.16 -10.66 5.40
N LEU A 91 -4.49 -9.36 5.41
CA LEU A 91 -4.05 -8.41 4.40
C LEU A 91 -2.99 -7.46 4.96
N PHE A 92 -1.74 -7.67 4.54
CA PHE A 92 -0.58 -6.90 5.01
C PHE A 92 -0.22 -5.70 4.11
N ASP A 93 -1.07 -5.37 3.13
CA ASP A 93 -0.86 -4.30 2.16
C ASP A 93 -2.01 -3.28 2.12
N ILE A 94 -2.74 -3.14 3.22
CA ILE A 94 -3.75 -2.09 3.40
C ILE A 94 -3.03 -0.74 3.50
N ALA A 95 -2.04 -0.61 4.39
CA ALA A 95 -1.12 0.51 4.42
C ALA A 95 0.10 0.23 3.54
N GLY A 96 0.50 1.19 2.73
CA GLY A 96 1.64 1.08 1.85
C GLY A 96 2.50 2.34 1.83
N ILE A 97 3.81 2.16 1.95
CA ILE A 97 4.82 3.21 1.75
C ILE A 97 5.64 2.84 0.52
N ARG A 98 5.92 3.82 -0.33
CA ARG A 98 6.84 3.67 -1.45
C ARG A 98 8.00 4.63 -1.29
N LEU A 99 9.21 4.08 -1.28
CA LEU A 99 10.46 4.82 -1.23
C LEU A 99 11.10 4.76 -2.60
N ILE A 100 11.33 5.92 -3.21
CA ILE A 100 11.99 6.04 -4.50
C ILE A 100 13.45 6.39 -4.27
N CYS A 101 14.33 5.61 -4.88
CA CYS A 101 15.77 5.77 -4.88
C CYS A 101 16.28 6.17 -6.26
N GLN A 102 17.48 6.71 -6.35
CA GLN A 102 18.10 7.02 -7.62
C GLN A 102 18.76 5.79 -8.23
N PHE A 103 19.54 5.06 -7.44
CA PHE A 103 20.31 3.90 -7.88
C PHE A 103 19.86 2.60 -7.17
N THR A 104 20.23 1.48 -7.77
CA THR A 104 19.90 0.15 -7.21
C THR A 104 20.59 -0.10 -5.87
N GLU A 105 21.81 0.38 -5.70
CA GLU A 105 22.60 0.28 -4.47
C GLU A 105 21.94 1.03 -3.31
N ASP A 106 21.26 2.14 -3.61
CA ASP A 106 20.51 2.91 -2.63
C ASP A 106 19.35 2.08 -2.03
N ILE A 107 18.70 1.25 -2.84
CA ILE A 107 17.64 0.36 -2.37
C ILE A 107 18.16 -0.52 -1.23
N TYR A 108 19.31 -1.14 -1.41
CA TYR A 108 19.90 -2.01 -0.38
C TYR A 108 20.38 -1.22 0.85
N THR A 109 20.83 0.03 0.64
CA THR A 109 21.16 0.95 1.73
C THR A 109 19.91 1.29 2.56
N VAL A 110 18.81 1.62 1.91
CA VAL A 110 17.52 1.90 2.56
C VAL A 110 16.98 0.67 3.29
N VAL A 111 17.08 -0.53 2.70
CA VAL A 111 16.71 -1.78 3.38
C VAL A 111 17.50 -1.97 4.68
N LYS A 112 18.82 -1.71 4.66
CA LYS A 112 19.67 -1.78 5.87
C LYS A 112 19.26 -0.75 6.92
N LEU A 113 18.91 0.49 6.49
CA LEU A 113 18.41 1.53 7.39
C LEU A 113 17.11 1.09 8.07
N ILE A 114 16.15 0.56 7.31
CA ILE A 114 14.88 0.08 7.85
C ILE A 114 15.10 -1.05 8.87
N LYS A 115 15.93 -2.04 8.52
CA LYS A 115 16.23 -3.18 9.41
C LYS A 115 16.93 -2.81 10.72
N LYS A 116 17.60 -1.66 10.78
CA LYS A 116 18.25 -1.13 12.00
C LYS A 116 17.30 -0.35 12.90
N ARG A 117 16.11 0.02 12.41
CA ARG A 117 15.14 0.80 13.19
C ARG A 117 14.58 -0.04 14.34
N LYS A 118 14.29 0.65 15.45
CA LYS A 118 13.68 0.04 16.64
C LYS A 118 12.18 0.27 16.74
N ASP A 119 11.67 1.24 15.96
CA ASP A 119 10.25 1.63 15.95
C ASP A 119 9.40 0.82 14.98
N MET A 120 9.98 -0.18 14.31
CA MET A 120 9.29 -1.13 13.44
C MET A 120 10.03 -2.46 13.38
N THR A 121 9.30 -3.54 13.14
CA THR A 121 9.85 -4.89 13.02
C THR A 121 9.57 -5.45 11.63
N VAL A 122 10.62 -5.85 10.90
CA VAL A 122 10.49 -6.51 9.59
C VAL A 122 10.04 -7.95 9.81
N ILE A 123 8.86 -8.32 9.25
CA ILE A 123 8.28 -9.66 9.38
C ILE A 123 8.38 -10.48 8.09
N SER A 124 8.54 -9.83 6.93
CA SER A 124 8.72 -10.49 5.64
C SER A 124 9.45 -9.60 4.66
N GLU A 125 10.22 -10.21 3.78
CA GLU A 125 10.91 -9.50 2.70
C GLU A 125 10.89 -10.29 1.38
N LYS A 126 10.86 -9.56 0.26
CA LYS A 126 10.92 -10.12 -1.09
C LYS A 126 11.78 -9.23 -1.98
N ASP A 127 12.88 -9.76 -2.47
CA ASP A 127 13.80 -9.09 -3.39
C ASP A 127 13.45 -9.45 -4.84
N TYR A 128 12.59 -8.65 -5.48
CA TYR A 128 12.27 -8.77 -6.90
C TYR A 128 13.28 -8.03 -7.80
N ILE A 129 14.41 -7.55 -7.25
CA ILE A 129 15.51 -7.02 -8.03
C ILE A 129 16.42 -8.18 -8.44
N LYS A 130 16.72 -9.09 -7.51
CA LYS A 130 17.45 -10.34 -7.77
C LYS A 130 16.56 -11.39 -8.44
N ASN A 131 15.33 -11.53 -7.95
CA ASN A 131 14.35 -12.50 -8.44
C ASN A 131 13.30 -11.76 -9.30
N ILE A 132 13.71 -11.32 -10.49
CA ILE A 132 12.89 -10.52 -11.41
C ILE A 132 11.67 -11.35 -11.83
N LYS A 133 10.47 -10.74 -11.80
CA LYS A 133 9.26 -11.37 -12.31
C LYS A 133 9.30 -11.47 -13.85
N GLU A 134 8.58 -12.43 -14.41
CA GLU A 134 8.46 -12.60 -15.88
C GLU A 134 8.00 -11.34 -16.61
N SER A 135 7.17 -10.52 -15.97
CA SER A 135 6.72 -9.21 -16.47
C SER A 135 7.83 -8.14 -16.55
N GLY A 136 9.04 -8.44 -16.04
CA GLY A 136 10.11 -7.46 -15.87
C GLY A 136 9.97 -6.57 -14.64
N TYR A 137 8.95 -6.80 -13.80
CA TYR A 137 8.73 -6.04 -12.57
C TYR A 137 9.89 -6.21 -11.58
N ARG A 138 10.39 -5.09 -11.08
CA ARG A 138 11.45 -5.00 -10.08
C ARG A 138 11.04 -4.11 -8.91
N SER A 139 11.29 -4.56 -7.71
CA SER A 139 11.06 -3.82 -6.47
C SER A 139 11.63 -4.61 -5.30
N TYR A 140 12.04 -3.95 -4.24
CA TYR A 140 12.25 -4.61 -2.96
C TYR A 140 11.03 -4.39 -2.09
N HIS A 141 10.44 -5.45 -1.53
CA HIS A 141 9.26 -5.38 -0.67
C HIS A 141 9.62 -5.80 0.74
N LEU A 142 9.21 -5.01 1.69
CA LEU A 142 9.24 -5.34 3.11
C LEU A 142 7.81 -5.28 3.65
N ILE A 143 7.43 -6.23 4.49
CA ILE A 143 6.28 -6.08 5.37
C ILE A 143 6.84 -5.81 6.76
N VAL A 144 6.41 -4.72 7.37
CA VAL A 144 6.81 -4.35 8.72
C VAL A 144 5.60 -4.30 9.64
N HIS A 145 5.78 -4.66 10.90
CA HIS A 145 4.87 -4.31 11.97
C HIS A 145 5.29 -2.95 12.52
N TYR A 146 4.36 -2.01 12.51
CA TYR A 146 4.55 -0.65 12.99
C TYR A 146 3.54 -0.35 14.11
N GLU A 147 4.01 0.16 15.23
CA GLU A 147 3.17 0.51 16.37
C GLU A 147 2.61 1.92 16.19
N VAL A 148 1.29 2.06 16.33
CA VAL A 148 0.56 3.32 16.23
C VAL A 148 -0.18 3.58 17.54
N GLU A 149 -0.04 4.78 18.08
CA GLU A 149 -0.82 5.24 19.22
C GLU A 149 -2.16 5.81 18.75
N THR A 150 -3.24 5.23 19.22
CA THR A 150 -4.59 5.69 18.94
C THR A 150 -5.29 6.12 20.22
N VAL A 151 -6.42 6.82 20.11
CA VAL A 151 -7.28 7.15 21.27
C VAL A 151 -7.80 5.88 22.00
N LYS A 152 -7.74 4.71 21.35
CA LYS A 152 -8.13 3.41 21.93
C LYS A 152 -6.93 2.64 22.50
N GLY A 153 -5.71 3.22 22.42
CA GLY A 153 -4.44 2.62 22.85
C GLY A 153 -3.54 2.23 21.67
N THR A 154 -2.41 1.60 22.00
CA THR A 154 -1.41 1.14 21.03
C THR A 154 -1.96 0.01 20.18
N THR A 155 -1.74 0.08 18.88
CA THR A 155 -2.06 -1.01 17.95
C THR A 155 -0.92 -1.26 16.98
N ILE A 156 -0.73 -2.52 16.55
CA ILE A 156 0.30 -2.91 15.60
C ILE A 156 -0.32 -3.03 14.22
N ILE A 157 0.20 -2.24 13.28
CA ILE A 157 -0.29 -2.16 11.90
C ILE A 157 0.74 -2.79 10.96
N PRO A 158 0.34 -3.78 10.14
CA PRO A 158 1.18 -4.25 9.06
C PRO A 158 1.24 -3.20 7.94
N VAL A 159 2.44 -2.83 7.53
CA VAL A 159 2.69 -1.87 6.45
C VAL A 159 3.58 -2.49 5.38
N GLU A 160 3.16 -2.44 4.12
CA GLU A 160 4.01 -2.81 2.99
C GLU A 160 4.92 -1.63 2.60
N ILE A 161 6.23 -1.82 2.66
CA ILE A 161 7.21 -0.84 2.18
C ILE A 161 7.78 -1.36 0.86
N GLN A 162 7.53 -0.62 -0.22
CA GLN A 162 8.05 -0.89 -1.56
C GLN A 162 9.20 0.07 -1.85
N ILE A 163 10.38 -0.46 -2.17
CA ILE A 163 11.59 0.33 -2.46
C ILE A 163 11.97 0.08 -3.91
N ARG A 164 12.10 1.15 -4.69
CA ARG A 164 12.30 1.12 -6.15
C ARG A 164 13.22 2.24 -6.59
N THR A 165 13.88 2.07 -7.73
CA THR A 165 14.43 3.22 -8.45
C THR A 165 13.33 3.95 -9.24
N LEU A 166 13.62 5.17 -9.69
CA LEU A 166 12.72 5.94 -10.57
C LEU A 166 12.30 5.12 -11.80
N GLY A 167 13.25 4.45 -12.46
CA GLY A 167 12.97 3.61 -13.63
C GLY A 167 12.08 2.41 -13.30
N MET A 168 12.32 1.75 -12.17
CA MET A 168 11.48 0.64 -11.69
C MET A 168 10.07 1.12 -11.35
N ASN A 169 9.93 2.30 -10.77
CA ASN A 169 8.62 2.87 -10.44
C ASN A 169 7.84 3.24 -11.69
N PHE A 170 8.50 3.86 -12.68
CA PHE A 170 7.91 4.18 -13.97
C PHE A 170 7.41 2.93 -14.69
N TRP A 171 8.24 1.87 -14.75
CA TRP A 171 7.85 0.59 -15.34
C TRP A 171 6.64 -0.03 -14.63
N ALA A 172 6.62 -0.04 -13.31
CA ALA A 172 5.51 -0.61 -12.53
C ALA A 172 4.17 0.13 -12.76
N ILE A 173 4.21 1.45 -13.00
CA ILE A 173 3.01 2.25 -13.34
C ILE A 173 2.51 1.86 -14.73
N ILE A 174 3.40 1.75 -15.71
CA ILE A 174 3.04 1.34 -17.08
C ILE A 174 2.47 -0.07 -17.09
N GLU A 175 3.12 -1.02 -16.46
CA GLU A 175 2.67 -2.41 -16.36
C GLU A 175 1.25 -2.49 -15.78
N HIS A 176 1.01 -1.81 -14.67
CA HIS A 176 -0.30 -1.74 -14.04
C HIS A 176 -1.36 -1.13 -14.98
N SER A 177 -1.00 -0.04 -15.67
CA SER A 177 -1.91 0.63 -16.61
C SER A 177 -2.23 -0.25 -17.82
N LEU A 178 -1.26 -1.01 -18.32
CA LEU A 178 -1.46 -1.97 -19.42
C LEU A 178 -2.36 -3.13 -18.97
N GLN A 179 -2.13 -3.68 -17.78
CA GLN A 179 -2.98 -4.75 -17.22
C GLN A 179 -4.41 -4.29 -17.05
N TYR A 180 -4.62 -3.06 -16.56
CA TYR A 180 -5.95 -2.48 -16.41
C TYR A 180 -6.64 -2.25 -17.77
N LYS A 181 -5.92 -1.65 -18.75
CA LYS A 181 -6.44 -1.35 -20.08
C LYS A 181 -6.89 -2.60 -20.85
N TYR A 182 -6.19 -3.71 -20.66
CA TYR A 182 -6.42 -4.96 -21.38
C TYR A 182 -7.06 -6.04 -20.52
N ASN A 183 -7.65 -5.72 -19.37
CA ASN A 183 -8.29 -6.66 -18.45
C ASN A 183 -7.44 -7.92 -18.15
N GLY A 184 -6.11 -7.74 -18.06
CA GLY A 184 -5.17 -8.83 -17.82
C GLY A 184 -4.69 -9.59 -19.08
N GLU A 185 -5.35 -9.44 -20.22
CA GLU A 185 -4.98 -10.07 -21.51
C GLU A 185 -4.22 -9.09 -22.40
N ILE A 186 -2.96 -8.83 -22.08
CA ILE A 186 -2.12 -7.92 -22.87
C ILE A 186 -1.74 -8.60 -24.19
N PRO A 187 -2.07 -8.02 -25.37
CA PRO A 187 -1.73 -8.59 -26.68
C PRO A 187 -0.22 -8.87 -26.82
N ALA A 188 0.14 -9.97 -27.51
CA ALA A 188 1.52 -10.41 -27.64
C ALA A 188 2.46 -9.34 -28.22
N HIS A 189 2.03 -8.58 -29.23
CA HIS A 189 2.81 -7.48 -29.82
C HIS A 189 3.08 -6.32 -28.86
N VAL A 190 2.24 -6.12 -27.82
CA VAL A 190 2.45 -5.11 -26.77
C VAL A 190 3.43 -5.65 -25.73
N LYS A 191 3.31 -6.96 -25.39
CA LYS A 191 4.28 -7.63 -24.50
C LYS A 191 5.69 -7.61 -25.09
N GLU A 192 5.85 -7.94 -26.36
CA GLU A 192 7.16 -7.90 -27.04
C GLU A 192 7.78 -6.50 -27.03
N ARG A 193 7.02 -5.45 -27.36
CA ARG A 193 7.52 -4.06 -27.33
C ARG A 193 7.89 -3.59 -25.92
N SER A 194 7.26 -4.13 -24.90
CA SER A 194 7.57 -3.80 -23.52
C SER A 194 8.77 -4.58 -22.96
N SER A 195 9.09 -5.75 -23.53
CA SER A 195 10.23 -6.59 -23.13
C SER A 195 11.55 -6.24 -23.83
N VAL A 196 11.52 -5.53 -24.96
CA VAL A 196 12.69 -5.23 -25.83
C VAL A 196 13.63 -4.14 -25.28
N ARG A 197 13.34 -3.49 -24.14
CA ARG A 197 14.29 -2.56 -23.50
C ARG A 197 14.78 -3.11 -22.16
N ARG A 198 15.59 -4.15 -22.26
CA ARG A 198 16.47 -4.59 -21.15
C ARG A 198 17.84 -3.97 -21.27
#